data_643b9d1797d2116cf93756bc71777ef9
#
_entry.id   643b9d1797d2116cf93756bc71777ef9
#
_cell.length_a   1.000
_cell.length_b   1.000
_cell.length_c   1.000
_cell.angle_alpha   90.00
_cell.angle_beta   90.00
_cell.angle_gamma   90.00
#
_symmetry.space_group_name_H-M   'P 1'
#
loop_
_entity.id
_entity.type
_entity.pdbx_description
1 polymer ?
#
loop_
_entity_poly.entity_id
_entity_poly.type
_entity_poly.pdbx_seq_one_letter_code
_entity_poly.pdbx_strand_id
1 'polypeptide(L)'
;MIGSARIKVCGITRAADATMALAQGADFLGINCWSGSPRFVPAAARADLLREIPADKRVAVTVNPTVAEAADLIAEGFAIVQAHFDPAKNECDPKALSAKLGIKHLWLAPKLADGAEWPADLILLAEGFVHDAHAKDAFGGTGKLSDWTRFQQLQQKYPQSLWILAGGLGPDNIAAAAKSGAGFFDLNSGIELAPGLKSAEKMAGVSEVLLKNTQS
;
A
#
# COMPACT_ATOMS: atom_id res chain seq x y z
N MET A 1 14.48 3.76 0.46
CA MET A 1 14.69 2.33 0.82
C MET A 1 15.35 2.23 2.18
N ILE A 2 14.98 1.22 2.93
CA ILE A 2 15.62 0.88 4.21
C ILE A 2 16.37 -0.44 4.01
N GLY A 3 17.71 -0.39 4.01
CA GLY A 3 18.51 -1.52 3.53
C GLY A 3 18.20 -1.83 2.06
N SER A 4 17.86 -3.08 1.76
CA SER A 4 17.41 -3.52 0.43
C SER A 4 15.88 -3.44 0.23
N ALA A 5 15.12 -3.09 1.28
CA ALA A 5 13.66 -3.07 1.26
C ALA A 5 13.10 -1.72 0.80
N ARG A 6 12.10 -1.75 -0.06
CA ARG A 6 11.23 -0.59 -0.38
C ARG A 6 10.13 -0.48 0.66
N ILE A 7 9.80 0.75 1.04
CA ILE A 7 8.81 1.02 2.09
C ILE A 7 7.76 2.00 1.57
N LYS A 8 6.49 1.61 1.68
CA LYS A 8 5.37 2.52 1.60
C LYS A 8 4.83 2.76 3.01
N VAL A 9 4.61 4.01 3.39
CA VAL A 9 3.87 4.37 4.60
C VAL A 9 2.48 4.82 4.19
N CYS A 10 1.48 4.05 4.57
CA CYS A 10 0.09 4.24 4.18
C CYS A 10 -0.70 5.00 5.26
N GLY A 11 -1.78 5.68 4.85
CA GLY A 11 -2.69 6.37 5.76
C GLY A 11 -2.08 7.65 6.36
N ILE A 12 -1.32 8.37 5.59
CA ILE A 12 -0.81 9.71 5.93
C ILE A 12 -2.00 10.69 5.96
N THR A 13 -2.16 11.38 7.09
CA THR A 13 -3.19 12.40 7.31
C THR A 13 -2.61 13.74 7.73
N ARG A 14 -1.31 13.80 8.05
CA ARG A 14 -0.62 14.96 8.62
C ARG A 14 0.71 15.21 7.92
N ALA A 15 1.04 16.47 7.67
CA ALA A 15 2.32 16.88 7.08
C ALA A 15 3.53 16.41 7.92
N ALA A 16 3.44 16.51 9.25
CA ALA A 16 4.50 16.05 10.15
C ALA A 16 4.80 14.54 10.00
N ASP A 17 3.76 13.72 9.79
CA ASP A 17 3.92 12.28 9.59
C ASP A 17 4.52 11.98 8.21
N ALA A 18 4.19 12.77 7.18
CA ALA A 18 4.81 12.67 5.86
C ALA A 18 6.30 12.98 5.92
N THR A 19 6.66 14.11 6.53
CA THR A 19 8.07 14.53 6.69
C THR A 19 8.85 13.49 7.49
N MET A 20 8.31 13.01 8.60
CA MET A 20 8.94 11.98 9.44
C MET A 20 9.17 10.67 8.66
N ALA A 21 8.15 10.19 7.93
CA ALA A 21 8.26 8.95 7.16
C ALA A 21 9.31 9.06 6.03
N LEU A 22 9.35 10.19 5.31
CA LEU A 22 10.36 10.46 4.29
C LEU A 22 11.78 10.51 4.88
N ALA A 23 11.95 11.19 6.02
CA ALA A 23 13.24 11.27 6.72
C ALA A 23 13.73 9.90 7.19
N GLN A 24 12.82 8.98 7.50
CA GLN A 24 13.13 7.60 7.88
C GLN A 24 13.20 6.62 6.69
N GLY A 25 13.22 7.12 5.46
CA GLY A 25 13.52 6.33 4.27
C GLY A 25 12.31 5.72 3.56
N ALA A 26 11.09 6.22 3.79
CA ALA A 26 9.93 5.81 3.00
C ALA A 26 10.10 6.16 1.52
N ASP A 27 9.83 5.19 0.65
CA ASP A 27 9.87 5.34 -0.80
C ASP A 27 8.55 5.89 -1.35
N PHE A 28 7.42 5.54 -0.71
CA PHE A 28 6.09 5.99 -1.10
C PHE A 28 5.27 6.38 0.12
N LEU A 29 4.36 7.34 -0.05
CA LEU A 29 3.39 7.77 0.95
C LEU A 29 1.97 7.62 0.41
N GLY A 30 1.14 6.87 1.15
CA GLY A 30 -0.26 6.62 0.80
C GLY A 30 -1.20 7.59 1.53
N ILE A 31 -1.99 8.33 0.77
CA ILE A 31 -3.09 9.16 1.27
C ILE A 31 -4.39 8.45 0.96
N ASN A 32 -5.23 8.23 1.97
CA ASN A 32 -6.52 7.58 1.77
C ASN A 32 -7.57 8.55 1.25
N CYS A 33 -8.07 8.30 0.04
CA CYS A 33 -9.04 9.12 -0.67
C CYS A 33 -10.47 8.56 -0.59
N TRP A 34 -10.69 7.44 0.11
CA TRP A 34 -11.99 6.83 0.30
C TRP A 34 -12.62 7.24 1.63
N SER A 35 -13.84 7.81 1.58
CA SER A 35 -14.54 8.38 2.75
C SER A 35 -14.91 7.37 3.84
N GLY A 36 -14.98 6.06 3.52
CA GLY A 36 -15.21 5.01 4.51
C GLY A 36 -14.00 4.66 5.38
N SER A 37 -12.84 5.26 5.13
CA SER A 37 -11.63 5.00 5.92
C SER A 37 -11.54 5.94 7.13
N PRO A 38 -11.13 5.46 8.32
CA PRO A 38 -10.80 6.34 9.44
C PRO A 38 -9.57 7.24 9.19
N ARG A 39 -8.85 7.01 8.08
CA ARG A 39 -7.69 7.79 7.64
C ARG A 39 -7.99 8.62 6.39
N PHE A 40 -9.27 8.84 6.12
CA PHE A 40 -9.71 9.62 4.95
C PHE A 40 -9.20 11.06 5.02
N VAL A 41 -8.66 11.54 3.89
CA VAL A 41 -8.28 12.93 3.70
C VAL A 41 -9.15 13.52 2.59
N PRO A 42 -10.05 14.47 2.90
CA PRO A 42 -10.91 15.09 1.90
C PRO A 42 -10.10 15.91 0.88
N ALA A 43 -10.61 16.05 -0.34
CA ALA A 43 -9.91 16.73 -1.44
C ALA A 43 -9.37 18.12 -1.05
N ALA A 44 -10.17 18.90 -0.34
CA ALA A 44 -9.78 20.24 0.12
C ALA A 44 -8.54 20.28 1.04
N ALA A 45 -8.25 19.16 1.76
CA ALA A 45 -7.10 19.06 2.66
C ALA A 45 -5.88 18.36 2.02
N ARG A 46 -6.06 17.70 0.86
CA ARG A 46 -4.97 16.94 0.24
C ARG A 46 -3.87 17.82 -0.35
N ALA A 47 -4.22 18.99 -0.87
CA ALA A 47 -3.26 19.90 -1.49
C ALA A 47 -2.09 20.27 -0.55
N ASP A 48 -2.37 20.47 0.73
CA ASP A 48 -1.36 20.78 1.74
C ASP A 48 -0.41 19.59 1.97
N LEU A 49 -0.97 18.38 2.09
CA LEU A 49 -0.16 17.16 2.23
C LEU A 49 0.69 16.88 0.98
N LEU A 50 0.12 17.09 -0.20
CA LEU A 50 0.83 16.82 -1.45
C LEU A 50 2.04 17.75 -1.64
N ARG A 51 2.03 18.96 -1.08
CA ARG A 51 3.19 19.85 -1.12
C ARG A 51 4.40 19.31 -0.34
N GLU A 52 4.14 18.55 0.72
CA GLU A 52 5.19 17.96 1.57
C GLU A 52 5.75 16.65 1.01
N ILE A 53 5.11 16.07 -0.01
CA ILE A 53 5.48 14.76 -0.56
C ILE A 53 6.02 14.95 -1.98
N PRO A 54 7.22 14.44 -2.32
CA PRO A 54 7.72 14.42 -3.69
C PRO A 54 6.71 13.79 -4.65
N ALA A 55 6.54 14.35 -5.84
CA ALA A 55 5.47 13.99 -6.76
C ALA A 55 5.47 12.49 -7.13
N ASP A 56 6.66 11.92 -7.34
CA ASP A 56 6.89 10.51 -7.70
C ASP A 56 6.62 9.53 -6.55
N LYS A 57 6.42 10.02 -5.32
CA LYS A 57 6.18 9.20 -4.12
C LYS A 57 4.72 9.19 -3.65
N ARG A 58 3.83 9.90 -4.32
CA ARG A 58 2.44 10.10 -3.92
C ARG A 58 1.57 8.95 -4.38
N VAL A 59 0.92 8.26 -3.45
CA VAL A 59 -0.02 7.17 -3.75
C VAL A 59 -1.41 7.53 -3.23
N ALA A 60 -2.39 7.64 -4.13
CA ALA A 60 -3.80 7.74 -3.76
C ALA A 60 -4.34 6.34 -3.45
N VAL A 61 -4.86 6.14 -2.25
CA VAL A 61 -5.46 4.86 -1.84
C VAL A 61 -6.98 5.01 -1.86
N THR A 62 -7.66 4.17 -2.60
CA THR A 62 -9.11 4.26 -2.78
C THR A 62 -9.77 2.87 -2.87
N VAL A 63 -11.09 2.83 -2.80
CA VAL A 63 -11.90 1.60 -2.87
C VAL A 63 -12.92 1.75 -3.99
N ASN A 64 -12.98 0.76 -4.88
CA ASN A 64 -13.89 0.70 -6.02
C ASN A 64 -13.95 2.02 -6.84
N PRO A 65 -12.80 2.62 -7.22
CA PRO A 65 -12.84 3.87 -7.95
C PRO A 65 -13.46 3.68 -9.35
N THR A 66 -14.25 4.64 -9.77
CA THR A 66 -14.58 4.80 -11.17
C THR A 66 -13.35 5.27 -11.96
N VAL A 67 -13.39 5.11 -13.28
CA VAL A 67 -12.30 5.58 -14.16
C VAL A 67 -12.13 7.11 -14.08
N ALA A 68 -13.23 7.85 -13.91
CA ALA A 68 -13.19 9.30 -13.76
C ALA A 68 -12.52 9.71 -12.45
N GLU A 69 -12.94 9.15 -11.31
CA GLU A 69 -12.30 9.41 -10.00
C GLU A 69 -10.82 9.09 -10.00
N ALA A 70 -10.41 7.97 -10.60
CA ALA A 70 -9.01 7.60 -10.69
C ALA A 70 -8.21 8.58 -11.57
N ALA A 71 -8.78 9.06 -12.67
CA ALA A 71 -8.15 10.07 -13.53
C ALA A 71 -8.03 11.42 -12.81
N ASP A 72 -9.05 11.82 -12.05
CA ASP A 72 -9.03 13.05 -11.24
C ASP A 72 -7.93 13.01 -10.18
N LEU A 73 -7.69 11.86 -9.52
CA LEU A 73 -6.58 11.69 -8.57
C LEU A 73 -5.20 11.86 -9.24
N ILE A 74 -5.01 11.34 -10.44
CA ILE A 74 -3.78 11.59 -11.20
C ILE A 74 -3.65 13.08 -11.56
N ALA A 75 -4.73 13.73 -11.98
CA ALA A 75 -4.74 15.16 -12.29
C ALA A 75 -4.49 16.04 -11.04
N GLU A 76 -4.90 15.58 -9.86
CA GLU A 76 -4.61 16.21 -8.56
C GLU A 76 -3.11 16.15 -8.19
N GLY A 77 -2.32 15.29 -8.84
CA GLY A 77 -0.88 15.19 -8.65
C GLY A 77 -0.40 13.93 -7.92
N PHE A 78 -1.22 12.89 -7.82
CA PHE A 78 -0.76 11.58 -7.39
C PHE A 78 0.00 10.88 -8.52
N ALA A 79 1.08 10.19 -8.18
CA ALA A 79 1.83 9.38 -9.14
C ALA A 79 1.15 8.03 -9.41
N ILE A 80 0.50 7.48 -8.39
CA ILE A 80 -0.06 6.13 -8.40
C ILE A 80 -1.45 6.15 -7.77
N VAL A 81 -2.38 5.45 -8.39
CA VAL A 81 -3.68 5.09 -7.79
C VAL A 81 -3.61 3.63 -7.34
N GLN A 82 -3.75 3.40 -6.04
CA GLN A 82 -3.90 2.07 -5.45
C GLN A 82 -5.38 1.79 -5.26
N ALA A 83 -5.93 0.93 -6.12
CA ALA A 83 -7.33 0.56 -6.12
C ALA A 83 -7.57 -0.72 -5.32
N HIS A 84 -8.29 -0.60 -4.20
CA HIS A 84 -8.85 -1.74 -3.48
C HIS A 84 -10.22 -2.08 -4.06
N PHE A 85 -10.50 -3.35 -4.27
CA PHE A 85 -11.78 -3.81 -4.80
C PHE A 85 -12.02 -5.28 -4.49
N ASP A 86 -13.27 -5.68 -4.56
CA ASP A 86 -13.68 -7.08 -4.47
C ASP A 86 -14.01 -7.60 -5.88
N PRO A 87 -13.20 -8.50 -6.45
CA PRO A 87 -13.43 -9.02 -7.79
C PRO A 87 -14.78 -9.74 -7.95
N ALA A 88 -15.35 -10.25 -6.85
CA ALA A 88 -16.64 -10.94 -6.89
C ALA A 88 -17.85 -9.98 -7.00
N LYS A 89 -17.65 -8.66 -6.70
CA LYS A 89 -18.76 -7.70 -6.65
C LYS A 89 -18.96 -6.89 -7.92
N ASN A 90 -18.02 -6.95 -8.84
CA ASN A 90 -18.07 -6.19 -10.11
C ASN A 90 -18.33 -4.67 -9.94
N GLU A 91 -17.83 -4.10 -8.83
CA GLU A 91 -17.98 -2.67 -8.49
C GLU A 91 -16.82 -1.81 -9.01
N CYS A 92 -15.77 -2.44 -9.54
CA CYS A 92 -14.58 -1.80 -10.10
C CYS A 92 -14.19 -2.51 -11.41
N ASP A 93 -13.74 -1.76 -12.40
CA ASP A 93 -13.22 -2.31 -13.66
C ASP A 93 -11.71 -2.05 -13.78
N PRO A 94 -10.85 -3.00 -13.33
CA PRO A 94 -9.40 -2.86 -13.42
C PRO A 94 -8.87 -2.70 -14.86
N LYS A 95 -9.56 -3.28 -15.86
CA LYS A 95 -9.18 -3.15 -17.27
C LYS A 95 -9.38 -1.74 -17.77
N ALA A 96 -10.54 -1.14 -17.45
CA ALA A 96 -10.81 0.25 -17.80
C ALA A 96 -9.89 1.24 -17.05
N LEU A 97 -9.57 0.97 -15.78
CA LEU A 97 -8.58 1.74 -15.01
C LEU A 97 -7.20 1.68 -15.67
N SER A 98 -6.72 0.47 -16.00
CA SER A 98 -5.43 0.26 -16.66
C SER A 98 -5.37 0.97 -18.02
N ALA A 99 -6.41 0.85 -18.83
CA ALA A 99 -6.49 1.52 -20.14
C ALA A 99 -6.47 3.06 -20.03
N LYS A 100 -7.05 3.62 -18.97
CA LYS A 100 -7.11 5.08 -18.77
C LYS A 100 -5.84 5.64 -18.15
N LEU A 101 -5.30 5.00 -17.11
CA LEU A 101 -4.17 5.51 -16.33
C LEU A 101 -2.82 5.06 -16.88
N GLY A 102 -2.78 3.91 -17.55
CA GLY A 102 -1.56 3.17 -17.85
C GLY A 102 -1.07 2.33 -16.65
N ILE A 103 -0.42 1.23 -16.94
CA ILE A 103 0.02 0.25 -15.93
C ILE A 103 0.93 0.85 -14.85
N LYS A 104 1.79 1.82 -15.22
CA LYS A 104 2.75 2.46 -14.30
C LYS A 104 2.12 3.33 -13.22
N HIS A 105 0.88 3.74 -13.42
CA HIS A 105 0.15 4.60 -12.50
C HIS A 105 -0.92 3.84 -11.70
N LEU A 106 -0.94 2.50 -11.81
CA LEU A 106 -1.94 1.67 -11.16
C LEU A 106 -1.31 0.59 -10.30
N TRP A 107 -1.73 0.51 -9.04
CA TRP A 107 -1.54 -0.64 -8.18
C TRP A 107 -2.89 -1.24 -7.83
N LEU A 108 -2.98 -2.56 -7.84
CA LEU A 108 -4.21 -3.30 -7.57
C LEU A 108 -4.11 -4.03 -6.22
N ALA A 109 -5.16 -3.90 -5.43
CA ALA A 109 -5.31 -4.54 -4.13
C ALA A 109 -6.65 -5.30 -4.08
N PRO A 110 -6.76 -6.45 -4.79
CA PRO A 110 -8.00 -7.22 -4.78
C PRO A 110 -8.24 -7.86 -3.42
N LYS A 111 -9.46 -7.71 -2.90
CA LYS A 111 -9.92 -8.44 -1.71
C LYS A 111 -10.35 -9.83 -2.12
N LEU A 112 -9.53 -10.82 -1.82
CA LEU A 112 -9.81 -12.21 -2.17
C LEU A 112 -10.32 -12.99 -0.94
N ALA A 113 -11.26 -13.90 -1.17
CA ALA A 113 -11.68 -14.86 -0.15
C ALA A 113 -10.50 -15.78 0.24
N ASP A 114 -10.58 -16.37 1.45
CA ASP A 114 -9.58 -17.34 1.91
C ASP A 114 -9.48 -18.52 0.90
N GLY A 115 -8.26 -18.83 0.49
CA GLY A 115 -7.99 -19.91 -0.46
C GLY A 115 -8.38 -19.61 -1.92
N ALA A 116 -8.98 -18.47 -2.23
CA ALA A 116 -9.31 -18.12 -3.61
C ALA A 116 -8.04 -17.91 -4.44
N GLU A 117 -8.00 -18.39 -5.66
CA GLU A 117 -6.86 -18.12 -6.55
C GLU A 117 -6.71 -16.64 -6.89
N TRP A 118 -5.47 -16.20 -7.10
CA TRP A 118 -5.20 -14.86 -7.63
C TRP A 118 -5.68 -14.78 -9.08
N PRO A 119 -6.52 -13.77 -9.43
CA PRO A 119 -6.98 -13.61 -10.81
C PRO A 119 -5.80 -13.29 -11.74
N ALA A 120 -5.43 -14.26 -12.58
CA ALA A 120 -4.23 -14.15 -13.42
C ALA A 120 -4.31 -13.02 -14.46
N ASP A 121 -5.52 -12.66 -14.88
CA ASP A 121 -5.77 -11.58 -15.83
C ASP A 121 -5.45 -10.18 -15.26
N LEU A 122 -5.38 -10.02 -13.94
CA LEU A 122 -4.97 -8.76 -13.32
C LEU A 122 -3.47 -8.45 -13.53
N ILE A 123 -2.63 -9.47 -13.70
CA ILE A 123 -1.16 -9.33 -13.72
C ILE A 123 -0.66 -8.38 -14.83
N LEU A 124 -1.36 -8.30 -15.94
CA LEU A 124 -0.99 -7.42 -17.06
C LEU A 124 -1.60 -6.02 -16.95
N LEU A 125 -2.41 -5.75 -15.93
CA LEU A 125 -3.19 -4.52 -15.83
C LEU A 125 -2.53 -3.44 -14.96
N ALA A 126 -1.56 -3.78 -14.13
CA ALA A 126 -0.94 -2.85 -13.18
C ALA A 126 0.54 -3.14 -12.99
N GLU A 127 1.28 -2.15 -12.50
CA GLU A 127 2.68 -2.30 -12.14
C GLU A 127 2.85 -3.06 -10.83
N GLY A 128 2.00 -2.78 -9.84
CA GLY A 128 2.11 -3.31 -8.49
C GLY A 128 0.83 -4.00 -7.99
N PHE A 129 1.04 -4.98 -7.10
CA PHE A 129 -0.02 -5.77 -6.50
C PHE A 129 0.16 -5.80 -4.99
N VAL A 130 -0.83 -5.25 -4.27
CA VAL A 130 -0.82 -5.25 -2.81
C VAL A 130 -1.51 -6.52 -2.32
N HIS A 131 -0.73 -7.34 -1.61
CA HIS A 131 -1.25 -8.49 -0.89
C HIS A 131 -1.50 -8.07 0.57
N ASP A 132 -2.76 -7.75 0.88
CA ASP A 132 -3.23 -7.50 2.24
C ASP A 132 -3.87 -8.77 2.79
N ALA A 133 -3.19 -9.43 3.69
CA ALA A 133 -3.61 -10.73 4.19
C ALA A 133 -4.76 -10.67 5.20
N HIS A 134 -5.34 -9.52 5.47
CA HIS A 134 -6.30 -9.36 6.57
C HIS A 134 -7.67 -8.82 6.22
N ALA A 135 -8.03 -8.82 4.98
CA ALA A 135 -9.30 -8.28 4.53
C ALA A 135 -10.49 -9.25 4.72
N LYS A 136 -10.65 -9.90 5.90
CA LYS A 136 -11.84 -10.73 6.11
C LYS A 136 -13.13 -9.91 6.16
N ASP A 137 -13.12 -8.71 6.80
CA ASP A 137 -14.33 -7.93 7.02
C ASP A 137 -14.19 -6.41 6.78
N ALA A 138 -13.00 -5.91 6.43
CA ALA A 138 -12.77 -4.49 6.16
C ALA A 138 -11.70 -4.29 5.10
N PHE A 139 -11.74 -3.17 4.36
CA PHE A 139 -10.65 -2.76 3.50
C PHE A 139 -9.52 -2.18 4.36
N GLY A 140 -8.47 -2.99 4.60
CA GLY A 140 -7.22 -2.60 5.25
C GLY A 140 -7.22 -2.46 6.78
N GLY A 141 -6.10 -2.77 7.41
CA GLY A 141 -5.78 -2.29 8.76
C GLY A 141 -6.31 -3.08 9.95
N THR A 142 -6.63 -4.37 9.83
CA THR A 142 -7.18 -5.18 10.95
C THR A 142 -6.13 -5.71 11.94
N GLY A 143 -4.82 -5.51 11.69
CA GLY A 143 -3.73 -5.84 12.63
C GLY A 143 -3.40 -7.33 12.82
N LYS A 144 -4.01 -8.24 12.05
CA LYS A 144 -3.66 -9.67 12.07
C LYS A 144 -2.46 -9.96 11.17
N LEU A 145 -1.73 -11.04 11.41
CA LEU A 145 -0.57 -11.44 10.61
C LEU A 145 -0.96 -11.89 9.21
N SER A 146 -0.19 -11.48 8.22
CA SER A 146 -0.30 -11.85 6.81
C SER A 146 -0.14 -13.35 6.59
N ASP A 147 -0.85 -13.91 5.62
CA ASP A 147 -0.50 -15.23 5.06
C ASP A 147 0.74 -15.08 4.15
N TRP A 148 1.90 -15.12 4.79
CA TRP A 148 3.17 -14.96 4.10
C TRP A 148 3.50 -16.12 3.16
N THR A 149 2.97 -17.32 3.44
CA THR A 149 3.12 -18.49 2.56
C THR A 149 2.48 -18.22 1.21
N ARG A 150 1.27 -17.65 1.22
CA ARG A 150 0.58 -17.27 -0.01
C ARG A 150 1.33 -16.16 -0.77
N PHE A 151 1.86 -15.18 -0.05
CA PHE A 151 2.68 -14.13 -0.65
C PHE A 151 3.90 -14.72 -1.38
N GLN A 152 4.62 -15.66 -0.75
CA GLN A 152 5.74 -16.36 -1.37
C GLN A 152 5.33 -17.12 -2.64
N GLN A 153 4.20 -17.83 -2.61
CA GLN A 153 3.66 -18.54 -3.77
C GLN A 153 3.35 -17.58 -4.94
N LEU A 154 2.78 -16.40 -4.64
CA LEU A 154 2.50 -15.38 -5.65
C LEU A 154 3.78 -14.82 -6.28
N GLN A 155 4.80 -14.53 -5.47
CA GLN A 155 6.11 -14.09 -5.98
C GLN A 155 6.75 -15.15 -6.87
N GLN A 156 6.68 -16.44 -6.51
CA GLN A 156 7.20 -17.54 -7.31
C GLN A 156 6.42 -17.74 -8.62
N LYS A 157 5.09 -17.64 -8.55
CA LYS A 157 4.20 -17.80 -9.72
C LYS A 157 4.32 -16.65 -10.72
N TYR A 158 4.55 -15.42 -10.23
CA TYR A 158 4.62 -14.20 -11.04
C TYR A 158 5.85 -13.36 -10.69
N PRO A 159 7.07 -13.84 -11.00
CA PRO A 159 8.33 -13.23 -10.53
C PRO A 159 8.63 -11.85 -11.15
N GLN A 160 7.97 -11.50 -12.25
CA GLN A 160 8.14 -10.19 -12.91
C GLN A 160 7.23 -9.11 -12.37
N SER A 161 6.28 -9.46 -11.49
CA SER A 161 5.33 -8.51 -10.92
C SER A 161 5.89 -7.86 -9.66
N LEU A 162 5.55 -6.58 -9.45
CA LEU A 162 5.89 -5.88 -8.23
C LEU A 162 4.89 -6.27 -7.12
N TRP A 163 5.34 -7.09 -6.18
CA TRP A 163 4.54 -7.53 -5.04
C TRP A 163 4.81 -6.66 -3.82
N ILE A 164 3.75 -6.16 -3.20
CA ILE A 164 3.77 -5.30 -2.01
C ILE A 164 3.08 -6.05 -0.89
N LEU A 165 3.85 -6.40 0.14
CA LEU A 165 3.32 -7.08 1.32
C LEU A 165 2.72 -6.05 2.28
N ALA A 166 1.43 -6.22 2.59
CA ALA A 166 0.67 -5.41 3.54
C ALA A 166 0.07 -6.28 4.65
N GLY A 167 -0.59 -5.64 5.61
CA GLY A 167 -1.34 -6.32 6.67
C GLY A 167 -0.70 -6.24 8.05
N GLY A 168 -0.92 -5.14 8.78
CA GLY A 168 -0.51 -4.97 10.19
C GLY A 168 0.99 -5.03 10.44
N LEU A 169 1.82 -4.72 9.45
CA LEU A 169 3.27 -4.75 9.57
C LEU A 169 3.79 -3.65 10.50
N GLY A 170 4.66 -4.03 11.41
CA GLY A 170 5.26 -3.16 12.41
C GLY A 170 6.53 -3.76 13.02
N PRO A 171 7.13 -3.12 14.05
CA PRO A 171 8.40 -3.58 14.65
C PRO A 171 8.39 -5.04 15.09
N ASP A 172 7.24 -5.51 15.60
CA ASP A 172 7.11 -6.84 16.21
C ASP A 172 7.10 -7.99 15.22
N ASN A 173 6.80 -7.71 13.93
CA ASN A 173 6.61 -8.75 12.92
C ASN A 173 7.37 -8.54 11.62
N ILE A 174 7.96 -7.37 11.38
CA ILE A 174 8.65 -7.05 10.13
C ILE A 174 9.84 -7.98 9.84
N ALA A 175 10.53 -8.46 10.89
CA ALA A 175 11.64 -9.43 10.74
C ALA A 175 11.13 -10.75 10.15
N ALA A 176 9.99 -11.24 10.63
CA ALA A 176 9.38 -12.46 10.13
C ALA A 176 8.78 -12.24 8.72
N ALA A 177 8.19 -11.07 8.47
CA ALA A 177 7.71 -10.68 7.15
C ALA A 177 8.85 -10.65 6.10
N ALA A 178 10.02 -10.13 6.46
CA ALA A 178 11.19 -10.09 5.56
C ALA A 178 11.66 -11.50 5.17
N LYS A 179 11.51 -12.50 6.04
CA LYS A 179 11.84 -13.90 5.73
C LYS A 179 10.91 -14.52 4.67
N SER A 180 9.79 -13.90 4.35
CA SER A 180 8.94 -14.31 3.23
C SER A 180 9.52 -13.98 1.85
N GLY A 181 10.70 -13.36 1.79
CA GLY A 181 11.29 -12.88 0.54
C GLY A 181 10.68 -11.57 0.02
N ALA A 182 9.79 -10.93 0.82
CA ALA A 182 9.25 -9.63 0.45
C ALA A 182 10.34 -8.56 0.43
N GLY A 183 10.45 -7.86 -0.70
CA GLY A 183 11.33 -6.71 -0.86
C GLY A 183 10.61 -5.37 -0.83
N PHE A 184 9.27 -5.36 -0.67
CA PHE A 184 8.47 -4.15 -0.59
C PHE A 184 7.35 -4.31 0.44
N PHE A 185 7.33 -3.43 1.44
CA PHE A 185 6.39 -3.47 2.58
C PHE A 185 5.49 -2.23 2.61
N ASP A 186 4.20 -2.44 2.84
CA ASP A 186 3.22 -1.38 3.08
C ASP A 186 2.89 -1.30 4.58
N LEU A 187 3.38 -0.26 5.23
CA LEU A 187 3.24 -0.02 6.66
C LEU A 187 2.06 0.92 6.92
N ASN A 188 1.13 0.53 7.78
CA ASN A 188 -0.01 1.37 8.16
C ASN A 188 -0.26 1.29 9.67
N SER A 189 -1.24 0.48 10.11
CA SER A 189 -1.67 0.41 11.51
C SER A 189 -0.56 -0.07 12.47
N GLY A 190 0.34 -0.94 12.03
CA GLY A 190 1.45 -1.43 12.85
C GLY A 190 2.45 -0.37 13.30
N ILE A 191 2.46 0.79 12.63
CA ILE A 191 3.32 1.93 12.99
C ILE A 191 2.50 3.14 13.48
N GLU A 192 1.27 2.95 13.94
CA GLU A 192 0.41 4.01 14.46
C GLU A 192 0.29 3.99 15.98
N LEU A 193 0.01 5.18 16.55
CA LEU A 193 -0.48 5.36 17.92
C LEU A 193 -2.00 5.30 17.96
N ALA A 194 -2.65 5.85 16.94
CA ALA A 194 -4.09 5.83 16.68
C ALA A 194 -4.31 5.94 15.16
N PRO A 195 -5.46 5.58 14.62
CA PRO A 195 -5.74 5.69 13.18
C PRO A 195 -5.39 7.08 12.63
N GLY A 196 -4.45 7.14 11.67
CA GLY A 196 -3.96 8.38 11.06
C GLY A 196 -2.89 9.13 11.86
N LEU A 197 -2.46 8.63 13.02
CA LEU A 197 -1.38 9.21 13.83
C LEU A 197 -0.17 8.26 13.84
N LYS A 198 0.86 8.55 13.05
CA LYS A 198 2.06 7.71 12.96
C LYS A 198 2.98 7.88 14.18
N SER A 199 3.68 6.80 14.54
CA SER A 199 4.69 6.76 15.59
C SER A 199 6.09 6.76 14.98
N ALA A 200 6.86 7.80 15.24
CA ALA A 200 8.26 7.87 14.83
C ALA A 200 9.09 6.73 15.45
N GLU A 201 8.81 6.35 16.70
CA GLU A 201 9.48 5.25 17.40
C GLU A 201 9.21 3.90 16.73
N LYS A 202 7.93 3.59 16.44
CA LYS A 202 7.59 2.34 15.76
C LYS A 202 8.17 2.27 14.34
N MET A 203 8.17 3.40 13.62
CA MET A 203 8.78 3.45 12.29
C MET A 203 10.29 3.25 12.36
N ALA A 204 10.98 3.87 13.35
CA ALA A 204 12.41 3.66 13.60
C ALA A 204 12.71 2.20 13.96
N GLY A 205 11.87 1.56 14.77
CA GLY A 205 11.96 0.14 15.09
C GLY A 205 11.89 -0.77 13.86
N VAL A 206 10.97 -0.48 12.92
CA VAL A 206 10.93 -1.19 11.63
C VAL A 206 12.23 -0.99 10.86
N SER A 207 12.73 0.24 10.78
CA SER A 207 13.95 0.57 10.05
C SER A 207 15.17 -0.15 10.61
N GLU A 208 15.32 -0.17 11.94
CA GLU A 208 16.41 -0.86 12.63
C GLU A 208 16.42 -2.36 12.33
N VAL A 209 15.25 -3.01 12.38
CA VAL A 209 15.12 -4.44 12.10
C VAL A 209 15.47 -4.77 10.64
N LEU A 210 15.01 -3.97 9.69
CA LEU A 210 15.30 -4.20 8.27
C LEU A 210 16.78 -3.97 7.92
N LEU A 211 17.44 -2.99 8.55
CA LEU A 211 18.88 -2.76 8.38
C LEU A 211 19.73 -3.92 8.91
N LYS A 212 19.36 -4.51 10.04
CA LYS A 212 20.07 -5.66 10.60
C LYS A 212 19.96 -6.90 9.70
N ASN A 213 18.81 -7.12 9.07
CA ASN A 213 18.59 -8.26 8.18
C ASN A 213 19.36 -8.17 6.85
N THR A 214 19.86 -7.00 6.46
CA THR A 214 20.69 -6.83 5.25
C THR A 214 22.15 -7.11 5.47
N GLN A 215 22.61 -7.30 6.72
CA GLN A 215 23.99 -7.55 7.08
C GLN A 215 24.26 -9.03 7.40
N SER A 216 23.25 -9.87 7.35
CA SER A 216 23.31 -11.32 7.59
C SER A 216 23.21 -12.11 6.29
#